data_6479083dd0ca912b3bcbbf9105597cd5
#
_entry.id   6479083dd0ca912b3bcbbf9105597cd5
#
_cell.length_a   1.000
_cell.length_b   1.000
_cell.length_c   1.000
_cell.angle_alpha   90.00
_cell.angle_beta   90.00
_cell.angle_gamma   90.00
#
_symmetry.space_group_name_H-M   'P 1'
#
loop_
_entity.id
_entity.type
_entity.pdbx_description
1 polymer ?
#
loop_
_entity_poly.entity_id
_entity_poly.type
_entity_poly.pdbx_seq_one_letter_code
_entity_poly.pdbx_strand_id
1 'polypeptide(L)'
;MARILGLVNMHTSPELGAFTKNRSLATLPFLGRYAFVDIALSNFSNSNINTVGILVNKAPRSIIKHMDNAMSYTNNTKLGKTVICYNEKHASNYLYNTDINNIIENEWLVNEINYKYVIIAPAHIVYRFALPP
;
A
#
# COMPACT_ATOMS: atom_id res chain seq x y z
N MET A 1 -9.76 -20.21 8.15
CA MET A 1 -9.89 -18.78 7.76
C MET A 1 -9.43 -18.62 6.32
N ALA A 2 -10.16 -17.86 5.52
CA ALA A 2 -9.74 -17.60 4.14
C ALA A 2 -8.45 -16.75 4.11
N ARG A 3 -7.52 -17.12 3.23
CA ARG A 3 -6.32 -16.32 3.02
C ARG A 3 -6.65 -15.11 2.15
N ILE A 4 -6.35 -13.93 2.64
CA ILE A 4 -6.66 -12.67 1.98
C ILE A 4 -5.36 -11.90 1.76
N LEU A 5 -5.18 -11.41 0.55
CA LEU A 5 -4.11 -10.47 0.21
C LEU A 5 -4.67 -9.04 0.27
N GLY A 6 -3.99 -8.17 0.99
CA GLY A 6 -4.29 -6.74 0.98
C GLY A 6 -3.41 -6.01 -0.04
N LEU A 7 -3.99 -5.13 -0.82
CA LEU A 7 -3.27 -4.25 -1.72
C LEU A 7 -3.63 -2.79 -1.44
N VAL A 8 -2.64 -1.97 -1.23
CA VAL A 8 -2.81 -0.52 -1.03
C VAL A 8 -2.49 0.18 -2.34
N ASN A 9 -3.49 0.87 -2.90
CA ASN A 9 -3.38 1.56 -4.19
C ASN A 9 -2.99 3.02 -3.99
N MET A 10 -1.93 3.45 -4.66
CA MET A 10 -1.44 4.83 -4.66
C MET A 10 -1.60 5.54 -6.01
N HIS A 11 -2.11 4.85 -7.05
CA HIS A 11 -2.13 5.37 -8.42
C HIS A 11 -3.19 6.44 -8.69
N THR A 12 -4.26 6.46 -7.93
CA THR A 12 -5.37 7.40 -8.11
C THR A 12 -5.35 8.57 -7.13
N SER A 13 -4.24 8.77 -6.45
CA SER A 13 -4.10 9.85 -5.48
C SER A 13 -4.20 11.22 -6.14
N PRO A 14 -4.99 12.16 -5.58
CA PRO A 14 -5.04 13.53 -6.08
C PRO A 14 -3.70 14.25 -5.89
N GLU A 15 -3.46 15.25 -6.71
CA GLU A 15 -2.29 16.10 -6.58
C GLU A 15 -2.62 17.36 -5.77
N LEU A 16 -1.77 17.67 -4.80
CA LEU A 16 -1.89 18.83 -3.90
C LEU A 16 -0.74 19.81 -4.10
N GLY A 17 -0.39 20.10 -5.34
CA GLY A 17 0.65 21.09 -5.68
C GLY A 17 2.00 20.77 -5.04
N ALA A 18 2.54 21.73 -4.30
CA ALA A 18 3.86 21.60 -3.67
C ALA A 18 3.96 20.45 -2.68
N PHE A 19 2.86 20.06 -2.03
CA PHE A 19 2.86 18.98 -1.04
C PHE A 19 3.11 17.61 -1.67
N THR A 20 2.70 17.41 -2.91
CA THR A 20 2.84 16.12 -3.60
C THR A 20 3.88 16.13 -4.70
N LYS A 21 4.66 17.21 -4.83
CA LYS A 21 5.66 17.33 -5.90
C LYS A 21 6.74 16.26 -5.83
N ASN A 22 7.27 16.02 -4.62
CA ASN A 22 8.39 15.09 -4.39
C ASN A 22 8.02 13.90 -3.51
N ARG A 23 6.75 13.75 -3.17
CA ARG A 23 6.26 12.63 -2.35
C ARG A 23 4.83 12.27 -2.74
N SER A 24 4.46 11.05 -2.44
CA SER A 24 3.08 10.62 -2.58
C SER A 24 2.20 11.24 -1.50
N LEU A 25 0.93 11.52 -1.83
CA LEU A 25 -0.07 11.91 -0.85
C LEU A 25 -0.17 10.90 0.31
N ALA A 26 -0.01 9.61 0.01
CA ALA A 26 -0.05 8.54 1.00
C ALA A 26 1.00 8.70 2.12
N THR A 27 2.11 9.40 1.87
CA THR A 27 3.17 9.62 2.84
C THR A 27 3.13 11.01 3.49
N LEU A 28 2.14 11.84 3.18
CA LEU A 28 1.97 13.12 3.85
C LEU A 28 1.59 12.91 5.32
N PRO A 29 2.18 13.69 6.23
CA PRO A 29 1.83 13.62 7.65
C PRO A 29 0.35 13.89 7.88
N PHE A 30 -0.26 13.06 8.71
CA PHE A 30 -1.64 13.19 9.14
C PHE A 30 -1.74 12.75 10.60
N LEU A 31 -2.38 13.56 11.42
CA LEU A 31 -2.50 13.32 12.85
C LEU A 31 -1.13 13.11 13.55
N GLY A 32 -0.22 14.04 13.30
CA GLY A 32 1.11 14.02 13.91
C GLY A 32 2.10 13.15 13.12
N ARG A 33 2.52 12.04 13.69
CA ARG A 33 3.52 11.13 13.08
C ARG A 33 2.97 10.14 12.05
N TYR A 34 1.66 10.03 11.95
CA TYR A 34 1.03 9.12 11.01
C TYR A 34 0.98 9.71 9.61
N ALA A 35 0.91 8.86 8.60
CA ALA A 35 0.64 9.22 7.21
C ALA A 35 -0.67 8.56 6.74
N PHE A 36 -1.22 9.00 5.62
CA PHE A 36 -2.46 8.42 5.10
C PHE A 36 -2.38 6.91 4.86
N VAL A 37 -1.23 6.41 4.39
CA VAL A 37 -1.02 4.97 4.17
C VAL A 37 -1.18 4.15 5.46
N ASP A 38 -0.86 4.72 6.61
CA ASP A 38 -0.96 4.04 7.91
C ASP A 38 -2.40 3.67 8.26
N ILE A 39 -3.37 4.45 7.79
CA ILE A 39 -4.80 4.16 7.98
C ILE A 39 -5.17 2.84 7.28
N ALA A 40 -4.78 2.69 6.02
CA ALA A 40 -5.03 1.45 5.27
C ALA A 40 -4.32 0.25 5.90
N LEU A 41 -3.05 0.42 6.28
CA LEU A 41 -2.26 -0.63 6.93
C LEU A 41 -2.85 -1.05 8.27
N SER A 42 -3.33 -0.08 9.07
CA SER A 42 -3.98 -0.36 10.34
C SER A 42 -5.28 -1.14 10.15
N ASN A 43 -6.08 -0.79 9.14
CA ASN A 43 -7.30 -1.53 8.82
C ASN A 43 -7.01 -2.98 8.44
N PHE A 44 -5.98 -3.22 7.62
CA PHE A 44 -5.55 -4.57 7.28
C PHE A 44 -5.06 -5.35 8.51
N SER A 45 -4.23 -4.72 9.34
CA SER A 45 -3.73 -5.32 10.57
C SER A 45 -4.86 -5.70 11.53
N ASN A 46 -5.83 -4.80 11.73
CA ASN A 46 -6.99 -5.06 12.60
C ASN A 46 -7.93 -6.13 12.04
N SER A 47 -7.86 -6.38 10.74
CA SER A 47 -8.63 -7.45 10.08
C SER A 47 -7.85 -8.76 9.93
N ASN A 48 -6.69 -8.87 10.57
CA ASN A 48 -5.79 -10.04 10.49
C ASN A 48 -5.34 -10.36 9.05
N ILE A 49 -5.23 -9.36 8.20
CA ILE A 49 -4.66 -9.50 6.87
C ILE A 49 -3.16 -9.28 6.99
N ASN A 50 -2.41 -10.38 6.92
CA ASN A 50 -1.00 -10.38 7.29
C ASN A 50 -0.06 -10.03 6.11
N THR A 51 -0.47 -10.28 4.89
CA THR A 51 0.33 -9.94 3.72
C THR A 51 -0.31 -8.77 2.99
N VAL A 52 0.47 -7.70 2.84
CA VAL A 52 0.02 -6.46 2.21
C VAL A 52 1.03 -6.03 1.16
N GLY A 53 0.56 -5.80 -0.06
CA GLY A 53 1.32 -5.18 -1.13
C GLY A 53 0.99 -3.70 -1.25
N ILE A 54 1.99 -2.86 -1.36
CA ILE A 54 1.81 -1.43 -1.61
C ILE A 54 2.15 -1.15 -3.08
N LEU A 55 1.15 -0.76 -3.86
CA LEU A 55 1.28 -0.46 -5.29
C LEU A 55 1.76 0.97 -5.47
N VAL A 56 3.08 1.13 -5.64
CA VAL A 56 3.71 2.45 -5.73
C VAL A 56 3.60 3.01 -7.13
N ASN A 57 3.11 4.25 -7.24
CA ASN A 57 3.01 4.98 -8.49
C ASN A 57 4.27 5.84 -8.75
N LYS A 58 4.56 6.74 -7.82
CA LYS A 58 5.68 7.68 -7.93
C LYS A 58 6.33 7.88 -6.56
N ALA A 59 7.53 8.47 -6.57
CA ALA A 59 8.27 8.79 -5.35
C ALA A 59 8.41 7.59 -4.39
N PRO A 60 8.93 6.44 -4.86
CA PRO A 60 9.05 5.24 -4.02
C PRO A 60 9.92 5.46 -2.79
N ARG A 61 10.89 6.37 -2.86
CA ARG A 61 11.79 6.68 -1.74
C ARG A 61 11.02 7.18 -0.52
N SER A 62 9.97 7.99 -0.72
CA SER A 62 9.20 8.52 0.39
C SER A 62 8.42 7.44 1.13
N ILE A 63 7.86 6.48 0.40
CA ILE A 63 7.13 5.36 1.01
C ILE A 63 8.08 4.39 1.71
N ILE A 64 9.23 4.09 1.11
CA ILE A 64 10.24 3.22 1.71
C ILE A 64 10.71 3.82 3.04
N LYS A 65 11.08 5.10 3.04
CA LYS A 65 11.53 5.80 4.25
C LYS A 65 10.43 5.82 5.33
N HIS A 66 9.19 6.06 4.94
CA HIS A 66 8.07 6.03 5.88
C HIS A 66 7.87 4.64 6.48
N MET A 67 7.91 3.60 5.66
CA MET A 67 7.73 2.22 6.10
C MET A 67 8.86 1.76 7.04
N ASP A 68 10.10 2.14 6.79
CA ASP A 68 11.22 1.83 7.68
C ASP A 68 11.00 2.41 9.07
N ASN A 69 10.45 3.62 9.16
CA ASN A 69 10.14 4.28 10.42
C ASN A 69 8.85 3.75 11.07
N ALA A 70 7.91 3.27 10.28
CA ALA A 70 6.58 2.86 10.74
C ALA A 70 6.50 1.38 11.15
N MET A 71 7.47 0.57 10.81
CA MET A 71 7.47 -0.89 11.08
C MET A 71 7.25 -1.25 12.54
N SER A 72 7.60 -0.34 13.45
CA SER A 72 7.48 -0.59 14.89
C SER A 72 6.05 -0.54 15.43
N TYR A 73 5.11 0.07 14.73
CA TYR A 73 3.74 0.25 15.23
C TYR A 73 2.63 -0.19 14.27
N THR A 74 2.93 -0.48 13.02
CA THR A 74 1.92 -0.94 12.06
C THR A 74 1.94 -2.43 11.79
N ASN A 75 3.01 -3.13 12.16
CA ASN A 75 3.16 -4.55 11.85
C ASN A 75 3.42 -5.39 13.09
N ASN A 76 2.59 -6.37 13.29
CA ASN A 76 2.98 -7.52 14.06
C ASN A 76 3.91 -8.38 13.18
N THR A 77 5.19 -8.09 13.24
CA THR A 77 6.24 -8.68 12.37
C THR A 77 6.39 -10.19 12.47
N LYS A 78 5.73 -10.82 13.45
CA LYS A 78 5.85 -12.28 13.66
C LYS A 78 5.08 -13.12 12.63
N LEU A 79 4.08 -12.57 11.97
CA LEU A 79 3.17 -13.34 11.12
C LEU A 79 2.84 -12.68 9.77
N GLY A 80 3.35 -11.48 9.50
CA GLY A 80 2.98 -10.74 8.32
C GLY A 80 4.16 -10.12 7.59
N LYS A 81 3.93 -9.76 6.34
CA LYS A 81 4.89 -9.02 5.53
C LYS A 81 4.22 -7.90 4.76
N THR A 82 4.94 -6.80 4.61
CA THR A 82 4.58 -5.71 3.73
C THR A 82 5.57 -5.67 2.56
N VAL A 83 5.04 -5.72 1.36
CA VAL A 83 5.83 -5.74 0.13
C VAL A 83 5.56 -4.47 -0.66
N ILE A 84 6.62 -3.80 -1.07
CA ILE A 84 6.50 -2.62 -1.94
C ILE A 84 6.57 -3.10 -3.39
N CYS A 85 5.50 -2.87 -4.16
CA CYS A 85 5.36 -3.31 -5.53
C CYS A 85 5.61 -2.15 -6.49
N TYR A 86 6.59 -2.30 -7.35
CA TYR A 86 6.96 -1.30 -8.35
C TYR A 86 6.46 -1.69 -9.72
N ASN A 87 6.19 -0.68 -10.55
CA ASN A 87 5.95 -0.83 -11.98
C ASN A 87 7.23 -0.42 -12.74
N GLU A 88 8.20 -1.30 -12.77
CA GLU A 88 9.53 -1.00 -13.32
C GLU A 88 9.51 -0.76 -14.84
N LYS A 89 8.76 -1.57 -15.57
CA LYS A 89 8.70 -1.49 -17.04
C LYS A 89 8.09 -0.18 -17.55
N HIS A 90 7.18 0.39 -16.79
CA HIS A 90 6.41 1.56 -17.20
C HIS A 90 6.55 2.74 -16.25
N ALA A 91 7.58 2.75 -15.42
CA ALA A 91 7.78 3.77 -14.39
C ALA A 91 7.81 5.21 -14.94
N SER A 92 8.36 5.40 -16.13
CA SER A 92 8.48 6.70 -16.79
C SER A 92 7.29 7.07 -17.67
N ASN A 93 6.41 6.14 -17.97
CA ASN A 93 5.26 6.35 -18.83
C ASN A 93 3.96 6.33 -18.02
N TYR A 94 3.44 7.51 -17.72
CA TYR A 94 2.28 7.65 -16.86
C TYR A 94 1.00 6.99 -17.42
N LEU A 95 0.91 6.79 -18.73
CA LEU A 95 -0.25 6.10 -19.35
C LEU A 95 -0.29 4.61 -19.00
N TYR A 96 0.86 4.00 -18.80
CA TYR A 96 0.99 2.58 -18.46
C TYR A 96 1.39 2.35 -17.01
N ASN A 97 1.74 3.40 -16.27
CA ASN A 97 2.01 3.29 -14.83
C ASN A 97 0.70 3.29 -14.06
N THR A 98 -0.01 2.18 -14.13
CA THR A 98 -1.30 1.96 -13.49
C THR A 98 -1.19 0.88 -12.43
N ASP A 99 -2.16 0.84 -11.53
CA ASP A 99 -2.27 -0.20 -10.51
C ASP A 99 -2.41 -1.61 -11.14
N ILE A 100 -3.16 -1.73 -12.23
CA ILE A 100 -3.34 -3.00 -12.93
C ILE A 100 -2.01 -3.49 -13.51
N ASN A 101 -1.25 -2.64 -14.20
CA ASN A 101 0.06 -3.02 -14.72
C ASN A 101 1.04 -3.35 -13.61
N ASN A 102 0.97 -2.64 -12.48
CA ASN A 102 1.77 -2.94 -11.30
C ASN A 102 1.43 -4.32 -10.72
N ILE A 103 0.15 -4.68 -10.63
CA ILE A 103 -0.29 -6.00 -10.18
C ILE A 103 0.20 -7.09 -11.12
N ILE A 104 0.08 -6.88 -12.44
CA ILE A 104 0.55 -7.84 -13.46
C ILE A 104 2.06 -8.04 -13.35
N GLU A 105 2.82 -6.98 -13.24
CA GLU A 105 4.28 -7.04 -13.11
C GLU A 105 4.73 -7.73 -11.83
N ASN A 106 3.94 -7.64 -10.77
CA ASN A 106 4.18 -8.26 -9.47
C ASN A 106 3.23 -9.46 -9.20
N GLU A 107 2.82 -10.16 -10.24
CA GLU A 107 1.91 -11.32 -10.09
C GLU A 107 2.43 -12.42 -9.18
N TRP A 108 3.76 -12.50 -9.01
CA TRP A 108 4.39 -13.43 -8.09
C TRP A 108 3.84 -13.29 -6.66
N LEU A 109 3.51 -12.07 -6.22
CA LEU A 109 2.94 -11.82 -4.90
C LEU A 109 1.54 -12.43 -4.78
N VAL A 110 0.74 -12.31 -5.84
CA VAL A 110 -0.61 -12.88 -5.86
C VAL A 110 -0.56 -14.40 -5.89
N ASN A 111 0.44 -14.97 -6.56
CA ASN A 111 0.59 -16.41 -6.76
C ASN A 111 1.41 -17.10 -5.66
N GLU A 112 2.07 -16.35 -4.78
CA GLU A 112 2.96 -16.89 -3.75
C GLU A 112 2.25 -17.85 -2.81
N ILE A 113 1.04 -17.50 -2.42
CA ILE A 113 0.17 -18.31 -1.57
C ILE A 113 -1.18 -18.36 -2.26
N ASN A 114 -1.87 -19.47 -2.13
CA ASN A 114 -3.21 -19.62 -2.71
C ASN A 114 -4.21 -18.72 -1.96
N TYR A 115 -4.24 -17.43 -2.29
CA TYR A 115 -5.19 -16.47 -1.74
C TYR A 115 -6.59 -16.71 -2.32
N LYS A 116 -7.59 -16.65 -1.47
CA LYS A 116 -8.98 -16.77 -1.89
C LYS A 116 -9.58 -15.43 -2.30
N TYR A 117 -9.13 -14.37 -1.67
CA TYR A 117 -9.61 -13.01 -1.92
C TYR A 117 -8.45 -12.02 -1.96
N VAL A 118 -8.65 -10.96 -2.73
CA VAL A 118 -7.77 -9.80 -2.77
C VAL A 118 -8.61 -8.57 -2.42
N ILE A 119 -8.14 -7.77 -1.48
CA ILE A 119 -8.78 -6.51 -1.10
C ILE A 119 -7.88 -5.37 -1.53
N ILE A 120 -8.41 -4.45 -2.33
CA ILE A 120 -7.71 -3.24 -2.75
C ILE A 120 -8.26 -2.06 -1.96
N ALA A 121 -7.38 -1.35 -1.27
CA ALA A 121 -7.71 -0.19 -0.46
C ALA A 121 -6.95 1.05 -0.94
N PRO A 122 -7.60 2.20 -1.10
CA PRO A 122 -6.92 3.44 -1.47
C PRO A 122 -6.07 3.96 -0.32
N ALA A 123 -4.92 4.56 -0.67
CA ALA A 123 -3.96 5.09 0.30
C ALA A 123 -4.17 6.57 0.65
N HIS A 124 -5.16 7.23 0.06
CA HIS A 124 -5.37 8.68 0.19
C HIS A 124 -6.67 9.07 0.87
N ILE A 125 -7.39 8.10 1.40
CA ILE A 125 -8.69 8.31 2.05
C ILE A 125 -8.61 7.82 3.49
N VAL A 126 -9.21 8.57 4.39
CA VAL A 126 -9.37 8.17 5.80
C VAL A 126 -10.67 7.41 5.95
N TYR A 127 -10.59 6.16 6.35
CA TYR A 127 -11.74 5.29 6.55
C TYR A 127 -11.41 4.20 7.57
N ARG A 128 -12.43 3.54 8.05
CA ARG A 128 -12.29 2.39 8.94
C ARG A 128 -13.10 1.23 8.39
N PHE A 129 -12.47 0.07 8.33
CA PHE A 129 -13.17 -1.19 8.12
C PHE A 129 -12.60 -2.27 9.04
N ALA A 130 -13.41 -3.26 9.34
CA ALA A 130 -13.00 -4.48 10.01
C ALA A 130 -13.72 -5.64 9.34
N LEU A 131 -12.98 -6.65 8.95
CA LEU A 131 -13.56 -7.88 8.44
C LEU A 131 -14.02 -8.75 9.63
N PRO A 132 -15.15 -9.42 9.50
CA PRO A 132 -15.56 -10.38 10.53
C PRO A 132 -14.55 -11.52 10.64
N PRO A 133 -14.40 -12.09 11.80
CA PRO A 133 -13.47 -13.19 12.02
C PRO A 133 -13.80 -14.44 11.20
#